data_25147f1050667401a4acc82d172e90dc
#
_entry.id   25147f1050667401a4acc82d172e90dc
#
_cell.length_a   1.000
_cell.length_b   1.000
_cell.length_c   1.000
_cell.angle_alpha   90.00
_cell.angle_beta   90.00
_cell.angle_gamma   90.00
#
_symmetry.space_group_name_H-M   'P 1'
#
loop_
_entity.id
_entity.type
_entity.pdbx_description
1 polymer ?
#
loop_
_entity_poly.entity_id
_entity_poly.type
_entity_poly.pdbx_seq_one_letter_code
_entity_poly.pdbx_strand_id
1 'polypeptide(L)'
;MKTHLLVSIPCGRYYRRWLAFIGLLVAVAVQQVGAQPTDSRTEDVTFTSAGITLAGTMLIPRHPVAAVVLVHGSGQEKRMLGMAARLAGRGLAVLTYDKRGVGESGGVYAGPEVGTNNVDAANLDLLAADASAATNALAAHLPARQGPIGLLGFSQAGWVIPLAAIKNPTVGFMVLFSGPVVTAREQLRFQFFTNGNRRFWETHTEAEAREHLRHDPDRYQFADTDARSLLATLAIPGLWLFGGQDIQAPVRLSMEHLDTLKAQGKPYQYQLFPALGHDTASAQSNEPVEAAIRWIEAMPRLKKRK
;
A
#
# COMPACT_ATOMS: atom_id res chain seq x y z
N MET A 1 18.01 70.00 -35.01
CA MET A 1 19.45 70.42 -35.18
C MET A 1 20.28 69.17 -34.97
N LYS A 2 20.83 68.70 -36.07
CA LYS A 2 22.27 68.51 -36.36
C LYS A 2 22.96 67.59 -35.33
N THR A 3 23.71 66.50 -35.58
CA THR A 3 24.50 66.20 -36.79
C THR A 3 24.93 64.74 -36.70
N HIS A 4 25.01 64.11 -37.84
CA HIS A 4 25.70 62.84 -38.13
C HIS A 4 27.17 62.83 -37.74
N LEU A 5 27.69 61.67 -37.43
CA LEU A 5 29.02 61.27 -37.94
C LEU A 5 29.12 59.73 -38.05
N LEU A 6 29.23 59.33 -39.32
CA LEU A 6 29.73 58.05 -39.78
C LEU A 6 31.28 58.07 -39.73
N VAL A 7 31.92 56.99 -39.28
CA VAL A 7 33.26 56.69 -39.69
C VAL A 7 33.39 55.18 -39.95
N SER A 8 33.93 54.93 -41.09
CA SER A 8 34.06 53.71 -41.86
C SER A 8 35.19 52.79 -41.40
N ILE A 9 35.00 51.53 -41.88
CA ILE A 9 35.82 50.34 -41.90
C ILE A 9 37.28 50.59 -42.37
N PRO A 10 38.26 49.72 -41.99
CA PRO A 10 38.75 48.85 -43.02
C PRO A 10 38.92 47.36 -42.67
N CYS A 11 38.75 46.62 -43.72
CA CYS A 11 38.97 45.21 -44.02
C CYS A 11 40.42 44.75 -43.78
N GLY A 12 40.63 43.61 -43.21
CA GLY A 12 41.92 42.94 -43.14
C GLY A 12 41.77 41.41 -43.12
N ARG A 13 42.07 40.83 -44.23
CA ARG A 13 42.11 39.40 -44.55
C ARG A 13 43.22 38.67 -43.78
N TYR A 14 43.03 37.33 -43.80
CA TYR A 14 43.95 36.20 -43.53
C TYR A 14 43.86 35.66 -42.09
N TYR A 15 43.58 34.36 -41.82
CA TYR A 15 44.11 33.11 -42.29
C TYR A 15 43.24 31.92 -41.87
N ARG A 16 43.02 30.99 -42.77
CA ARG A 16 42.49 29.63 -42.56
C ARG A 16 43.42 28.87 -41.60
N ARG A 17 42.85 28.38 -40.49
CA ARG A 17 43.40 27.18 -39.84
C ARG A 17 42.25 26.26 -39.49
N TRP A 18 42.22 25.14 -40.15
CA TRP A 18 41.38 23.99 -39.86
C TRP A 18 41.77 23.41 -38.50
N LEU A 19 40.88 23.37 -37.54
CA LEU A 19 40.93 22.48 -36.40
C LEU A 19 39.64 21.66 -36.44
N ALA A 20 39.83 20.38 -36.81
CA ALA A 20 38.82 19.37 -36.71
C ALA A 20 38.51 19.12 -35.20
N PHE A 21 37.37 19.57 -34.73
CA PHE A 21 36.83 19.11 -33.47
C PHE A 21 36.14 17.77 -33.73
N ILE A 22 36.78 16.69 -33.35
CA ILE A 22 36.17 15.37 -33.20
C ILE A 22 35.24 15.47 -31.98
N GLY A 23 33.95 15.73 -32.21
CA GLY A 23 32.91 15.62 -31.22
C GLY A 23 32.68 14.15 -30.91
N LEU A 24 33.21 13.67 -29.80
CA LEU A 24 32.88 12.36 -29.23
C LEU A 24 31.44 12.41 -28.71
N LEU A 25 30.46 12.01 -29.52
CA LEU A 25 29.11 11.75 -29.11
C LEU A 25 29.10 10.47 -28.24
N VAL A 26 29.18 10.65 -26.93
CA VAL A 26 28.84 9.58 -25.97
C VAL A 26 27.35 9.43 -26.01
N ALA A 27 26.86 8.51 -26.82
CA ALA A 27 25.48 8.04 -26.73
C ALA A 27 25.32 7.27 -25.41
N VAL A 28 24.79 7.93 -24.36
CA VAL A 28 24.30 7.26 -23.19
C VAL A 28 23.06 6.49 -23.64
N ALA A 29 23.25 5.20 -23.93
CA ALA A 29 22.15 4.28 -24.10
C ALA A 29 21.45 4.16 -22.73
N VAL A 30 20.41 4.95 -22.53
CA VAL A 30 19.42 4.68 -21.49
C VAL A 30 18.77 3.36 -21.88
N GLN A 31 19.28 2.26 -21.33
CA GLN A 31 18.57 1.00 -21.37
C GLN A 31 17.26 1.22 -20.59
N GLN A 32 16.19 1.50 -21.32
CA GLN A 32 14.86 1.22 -20.83
C GLN A 32 14.83 -0.28 -20.54
N VAL A 33 14.93 -0.64 -19.28
CA VAL A 33 14.56 -1.97 -18.82
C VAL A 33 13.05 -2.06 -19.06
N GLY A 34 12.69 -2.36 -20.29
CA GLY A 34 11.34 -2.72 -20.65
C GLY A 34 10.99 -3.95 -19.81
N ALA A 35 10.02 -3.80 -18.92
CA ALA A 35 9.42 -4.95 -18.25
C ALA A 35 9.00 -5.91 -19.38
N GLN A 36 9.69 -7.05 -19.47
CA GLN A 36 9.27 -8.13 -20.38
C GLN A 36 7.83 -8.48 -20.02
N PRO A 37 6.93 -8.66 -20.99
CA PRO A 37 5.60 -9.17 -20.69
C PRO A 37 5.81 -10.46 -19.91
N THR A 38 5.53 -10.44 -18.62
CA THR A 38 5.53 -11.67 -17.83
C THR A 38 4.40 -12.52 -18.38
N ASP A 39 4.75 -13.72 -18.86
CA ASP A 39 3.78 -14.74 -19.27
C ASP A 39 2.96 -15.11 -18.02
N SER A 40 1.96 -14.30 -17.72
CA SER A 40 1.09 -14.44 -16.55
C SER A 40 -0.29 -14.90 -17.00
N ARG A 41 -0.79 -15.96 -16.39
CA ARG A 41 -2.18 -16.38 -16.54
C ARG A 41 -3.08 -15.43 -15.76
N THR A 42 -4.08 -14.88 -16.41
CA THR A 42 -5.15 -14.11 -15.76
C THR A 42 -6.41 -14.96 -15.76
N GLU A 43 -7.08 -15.05 -14.62
CA GLU A 43 -8.25 -15.91 -14.43
C GLU A 43 -9.24 -15.25 -13.48
N ASP A 44 -10.50 -15.13 -13.89
CA ASP A 44 -11.58 -14.75 -12.98
C ASP A 44 -12.00 -15.95 -12.14
N VAL A 45 -12.19 -15.69 -10.85
CA VAL A 45 -12.45 -16.72 -9.86
C VAL A 45 -13.57 -16.29 -8.92
N THR A 46 -14.26 -17.28 -8.38
CA THR A 46 -15.19 -17.08 -7.27
C THR A 46 -14.77 -17.96 -6.09
N PHE A 47 -15.02 -17.48 -4.88
CA PHE A 47 -14.76 -18.22 -3.65
C PHE A 47 -15.81 -17.87 -2.59
N THR A 48 -16.00 -18.76 -1.64
CA THR A 48 -17.03 -18.58 -0.59
C THR A 48 -16.40 -18.09 0.71
N SER A 49 -17.03 -17.11 1.33
CA SER A 49 -16.69 -16.59 2.65
C SER A 49 -17.95 -16.31 3.46
N ALA A 50 -18.07 -16.88 4.66
CA ALA A 50 -19.21 -16.69 5.55
C ALA A 50 -20.59 -16.84 4.83
N GLY A 51 -20.69 -17.88 4.00
CA GLY A 51 -21.94 -18.21 3.29
C GLY A 51 -22.28 -17.37 2.08
N ILE A 52 -21.41 -16.43 1.66
CA ILE A 52 -21.59 -15.66 0.43
C ILE A 52 -20.49 -15.97 -0.60
N THR A 53 -20.81 -15.74 -1.87
CA THR A 53 -19.84 -15.84 -2.97
C THR A 53 -19.19 -14.49 -3.21
N LEU A 54 -17.87 -14.48 -3.24
CA LEU A 54 -17.06 -13.33 -3.61
C LEU A 54 -16.44 -13.57 -4.99
N ALA A 55 -16.34 -12.52 -5.79
CA ALA A 55 -15.79 -12.55 -7.13
C ALA A 55 -14.43 -11.83 -7.17
N GLY A 56 -13.46 -12.41 -7.85
CA GLY A 56 -12.10 -11.88 -7.94
C GLY A 56 -11.42 -12.23 -9.25
N THR A 57 -10.21 -11.74 -9.41
CA THR A 57 -9.32 -12.04 -10.52
C THR A 57 -7.95 -12.41 -9.98
N MET A 58 -7.39 -13.51 -10.48
CA MET A 58 -6.02 -13.93 -10.21
C MET A 58 -5.11 -13.58 -11.37
N LEU A 59 -3.94 -13.07 -11.06
CA LEU A 59 -2.84 -12.87 -12.00
C LEU A 59 -1.66 -13.71 -11.50
N ILE A 60 -1.34 -14.80 -12.23
CA ILE A 60 -0.35 -15.77 -11.80
C ILE A 60 0.79 -15.83 -12.81
N PRO A 61 1.96 -15.27 -12.52
CA PRO A 61 3.17 -15.45 -13.32
C PRO A 61 3.57 -16.93 -13.37
N ARG A 62 4.25 -17.32 -14.44
CA ARG A 62 4.69 -18.72 -14.64
C ARG A 62 5.53 -19.27 -13.48
N HIS A 63 6.35 -18.40 -12.88
CA HIS A 63 7.24 -18.76 -11.76
C HIS A 63 7.12 -17.69 -10.66
N PRO A 64 6.06 -17.69 -9.84
CA PRO A 64 5.90 -16.67 -8.83
C PRO A 64 6.96 -16.79 -7.73
N VAL A 65 7.50 -15.64 -7.33
CA VAL A 65 8.50 -15.55 -6.24
C VAL A 65 7.83 -15.48 -4.88
N ALA A 66 6.63 -14.91 -4.82
CA ALA A 66 5.75 -14.85 -3.66
C ALA A 66 4.31 -14.66 -4.16
N ALA A 67 3.34 -14.68 -3.26
CA ALA A 67 1.95 -14.45 -3.58
C ALA A 67 1.32 -13.45 -2.62
N VAL A 68 0.36 -12.65 -3.09
CA VAL A 68 -0.35 -11.68 -2.27
C VAL A 68 -1.84 -11.65 -2.59
N VAL A 69 -2.65 -11.45 -1.55
CA VAL A 69 -4.05 -11.06 -1.70
C VAL A 69 -4.14 -9.56 -1.41
N LEU A 70 -4.81 -8.81 -2.30
CA LEU A 70 -5.08 -7.39 -2.10
C LEU A 70 -6.31 -7.20 -1.22
N VAL A 71 -6.13 -6.50 -0.09
CA VAL A 71 -7.16 -6.24 0.91
C VAL A 71 -7.55 -4.75 0.88
N HIS A 72 -8.83 -4.50 0.79
CA HIS A 72 -9.40 -3.16 0.56
C HIS A 72 -9.28 -2.22 1.77
N GLY A 73 -9.34 -0.91 1.47
CA GLY A 73 -9.65 0.13 2.44
C GLY A 73 -11.15 0.18 2.80
N SER A 74 -11.63 1.32 3.32
CA SER A 74 -13.01 1.45 3.81
C SER A 74 -14.06 1.67 2.71
N GLY A 75 -13.66 2.08 1.50
CA GLY A 75 -14.56 2.44 0.40
C GLY A 75 -15.30 1.27 -0.25
N GLN A 76 -16.19 1.61 -1.19
CA GLN A 76 -16.84 0.66 -2.11
C GLN A 76 -15.84 0.23 -3.20
N GLU A 77 -14.91 -0.62 -2.84
CA GLU A 77 -13.80 -0.97 -3.71
C GLU A 77 -14.05 -2.26 -4.48
N LYS A 78 -13.91 -2.18 -5.79
CA LYS A 78 -13.83 -3.33 -6.70
C LYS A 78 -12.39 -3.87 -6.72
N ARG A 79 -12.19 -4.93 -7.49
CA ARG A 79 -10.86 -5.52 -7.69
C ARG A 79 -9.87 -4.49 -8.24
N MET A 80 -8.69 -4.45 -7.63
CA MET A 80 -7.62 -3.48 -7.90
C MET A 80 -6.70 -3.98 -9.03
N LEU A 81 -7.25 -4.12 -10.24
CA LEU A 81 -6.56 -4.73 -11.39
C LEU A 81 -5.24 -4.03 -11.75
N GLY A 82 -5.18 -2.70 -11.66
CA GLY A 82 -3.96 -1.94 -11.94
C GLY A 82 -2.82 -2.27 -10.98
N MET A 83 -3.11 -2.35 -9.67
CA MET A 83 -2.13 -2.77 -8.65
C MET A 83 -1.76 -4.24 -8.85
N ALA A 84 -2.74 -5.11 -9.10
CA ALA A 84 -2.50 -6.53 -9.34
C ALA A 84 -1.58 -6.76 -10.56
N ALA A 85 -1.82 -6.05 -11.67
CA ALA A 85 -0.96 -6.14 -12.85
C ALA A 85 0.47 -5.65 -12.59
N ARG A 86 0.63 -4.57 -11.82
CA ARG A 86 1.95 -4.06 -11.42
C ARG A 86 2.72 -5.08 -10.59
N LEU A 87 2.10 -5.69 -9.61
CA LEU A 87 2.72 -6.72 -8.76
C LEU A 87 3.02 -7.99 -9.55
N ALA A 88 2.11 -8.42 -10.43
CA ALA A 88 2.32 -9.57 -11.31
C ALA A 88 3.47 -9.34 -12.29
N GLY A 89 3.61 -8.13 -12.82
CA GLY A 89 4.77 -7.71 -13.63
C GLY A 89 6.12 -7.81 -12.90
N ARG A 90 6.10 -7.89 -11.58
CA ARG A 90 7.28 -8.12 -10.73
C ARG A 90 7.39 -9.56 -10.23
N GLY A 91 6.62 -10.48 -10.81
CA GLY A 91 6.70 -11.91 -10.49
C GLY A 91 5.93 -12.33 -9.24
N LEU A 92 5.01 -11.53 -8.74
CA LEU A 92 4.12 -11.88 -7.63
C LEU A 92 2.84 -12.50 -8.18
N ALA A 93 2.39 -13.63 -7.64
CA ALA A 93 1.03 -14.10 -7.88
C ALA A 93 0.06 -13.24 -7.06
N VAL A 94 -1.01 -12.77 -7.68
CA VAL A 94 -1.91 -11.82 -7.03
C VAL A 94 -3.35 -12.30 -7.16
N LEU A 95 -4.10 -12.25 -6.06
CA LEU A 95 -5.55 -12.28 -6.08
C LEU A 95 -6.08 -10.93 -5.63
N THR A 96 -6.95 -10.34 -6.43
CA THR A 96 -7.75 -9.17 -6.10
C THR A 96 -9.23 -9.51 -6.27
N TYR A 97 -10.09 -9.01 -5.41
CA TYR A 97 -11.51 -9.36 -5.42
C TYR A 97 -12.38 -8.12 -5.21
N ASP A 98 -13.64 -8.18 -5.59
CA ASP A 98 -14.63 -7.15 -5.26
C ASP A 98 -14.99 -7.28 -3.78
N LYS A 99 -14.95 -6.16 -3.05
CA LYS A 99 -15.32 -6.14 -1.64
C LYS A 99 -16.73 -6.68 -1.44
N ARG A 100 -16.99 -7.30 -0.30
CA ARG A 100 -18.31 -7.77 0.10
C ARG A 100 -19.41 -6.73 -0.17
N GLY A 101 -20.46 -7.12 -0.91
CA GLY A 101 -21.56 -6.24 -1.31
C GLY A 101 -21.21 -5.19 -2.37
N VAL A 102 -20.09 -5.35 -3.08
CA VAL A 102 -19.62 -4.45 -4.15
C VAL A 102 -19.36 -5.24 -5.42
N GLY A 103 -19.60 -4.64 -6.58
CA GLY A 103 -19.33 -5.23 -7.88
C GLY A 103 -20.06 -6.56 -8.09
N GLU A 104 -19.33 -7.63 -8.36
CA GLU A 104 -19.86 -8.98 -8.57
C GLU A 104 -19.87 -9.83 -7.29
N SER A 105 -19.36 -9.29 -6.17
CA SER A 105 -19.37 -9.98 -4.89
C SER A 105 -20.72 -9.87 -4.21
N GLY A 106 -21.21 -10.98 -3.68
CA GLY A 106 -22.42 -11.04 -2.85
C GLY A 106 -22.24 -10.40 -1.47
N GLY A 107 -23.31 -10.47 -0.68
CA GLY A 107 -23.34 -9.94 0.68
C GLY A 107 -23.80 -8.49 0.75
N VAL A 108 -23.53 -7.85 1.88
CA VAL A 108 -23.93 -6.46 2.17
C VAL A 108 -22.67 -5.64 2.41
N TYR A 109 -22.59 -4.50 1.74
CA TYR A 109 -21.53 -3.52 1.98
C TYR A 109 -21.81 -2.74 3.26
N ALA A 110 -20.79 -2.61 4.09
CA ALA A 110 -20.76 -1.67 5.21
C ALA A 110 -19.58 -0.70 5.00
N GLY A 111 -19.87 0.57 4.85
CA GLY A 111 -18.88 1.59 4.55
C GLY A 111 -19.23 2.94 5.12
N PRO A 112 -18.37 3.96 4.94
CA PRO A 112 -18.56 5.29 5.49
C PRO A 112 -19.89 5.95 5.06
N GLU A 113 -20.38 5.60 3.89
CA GLU A 113 -21.64 6.13 3.30
C GLU A 113 -22.89 5.63 4.02
N VAL A 114 -22.77 4.49 4.72
CA VAL A 114 -23.87 3.90 5.49
C VAL A 114 -23.65 4.02 7.00
N GLY A 115 -22.78 4.93 7.42
CA GLY A 115 -22.48 5.22 8.82
C GLY A 115 -21.17 4.57 9.29
N THR A 116 -21.03 4.39 10.60
CA THR A 116 -19.80 3.90 11.24
C THR A 116 -19.63 2.39 11.25
N ASN A 117 -20.59 1.65 10.73
CA ASN A 117 -20.58 0.19 10.75
C ASN A 117 -19.38 -0.42 10.00
N ASN A 118 -18.72 0.35 9.13
CA ASN A 118 -17.52 -0.10 8.43
C ASN A 118 -16.34 -0.40 9.36
N VAL A 119 -16.29 0.18 10.57
CA VAL A 119 -15.22 -0.01 11.57
C VAL A 119 -15.69 -0.80 12.81
N ASP A 120 -16.94 -1.23 12.85
CA ASP A 120 -17.43 -2.13 13.90
C ASP A 120 -16.67 -3.47 13.86
N ALA A 121 -16.34 -4.00 15.02
CA ALA A 121 -15.55 -5.22 15.14
C ALA A 121 -16.18 -6.41 14.38
N ALA A 122 -17.52 -6.53 14.36
CA ALA A 122 -18.18 -7.60 13.63
C ALA A 122 -18.00 -7.46 12.11
N ASN A 123 -18.05 -6.22 11.57
CA ASN A 123 -17.77 -6.00 10.16
C ASN A 123 -16.30 -6.24 9.82
N LEU A 124 -15.37 -5.77 10.66
CA LEU A 124 -13.93 -6.03 10.45
C LEU A 124 -13.63 -7.53 10.49
N ASP A 125 -14.31 -8.30 11.33
CA ASP A 125 -14.19 -9.76 11.41
C ASP A 125 -14.70 -10.46 10.15
N LEU A 126 -15.81 -9.99 9.56
CA LEU A 126 -16.31 -10.48 8.26
C LEU A 126 -15.33 -10.18 7.13
N LEU A 127 -14.79 -8.97 7.06
CA LEU A 127 -13.78 -8.61 6.05
C LEU A 127 -12.48 -9.42 6.21
N ALA A 128 -12.11 -9.73 7.45
CA ALA A 128 -10.98 -10.60 7.74
C ALA A 128 -11.24 -12.06 7.30
N ALA A 129 -12.47 -12.55 7.47
CA ALA A 129 -12.87 -13.85 6.93
C ALA A 129 -12.81 -13.88 5.39
N ASP A 130 -13.19 -12.79 4.73
CA ASP A 130 -13.07 -12.64 3.26
C ASP A 130 -11.61 -12.71 2.80
N ALA A 131 -10.72 -11.96 3.45
CA ALA A 131 -9.29 -11.97 3.14
C ALA A 131 -8.66 -13.35 3.40
N SER A 132 -9.08 -14.04 4.46
CA SER A 132 -8.68 -15.42 4.76
C SER A 132 -9.15 -16.41 3.68
N ALA A 133 -10.42 -16.31 3.26
CA ALA A 133 -10.97 -17.14 2.20
C ALA A 133 -10.27 -16.89 0.85
N ALA A 134 -10.01 -15.63 0.52
CA ALA A 134 -9.22 -15.25 -0.65
C ALA A 134 -7.80 -15.85 -0.62
N THR A 135 -7.16 -15.86 0.56
CA THR A 135 -5.85 -16.49 0.73
C THR A 135 -5.90 -18.00 0.43
N ASN A 136 -6.91 -18.69 0.91
CA ASN A 136 -7.10 -20.12 0.64
C ASN A 136 -7.38 -20.38 -0.86
N ALA A 137 -8.20 -19.52 -1.49
CA ALA A 137 -8.48 -19.59 -2.91
C ALA A 137 -7.20 -19.40 -3.73
N LEU A 138 -6.37 -18.39 -3.41
CA LEU A 138 -5.09 -18.19 -4.08
C LEU A 138 -4.15 -19.38 -3.87
N ALA A 139 -4.02 -19.88 -2.65
CA ALA A 139 -3.18 -21.03 -2.32
C ALA A 139 -3.52 -22.27 -3.14
N ALA A 140 -4.81 -22.53 -3.38
CA ALA A 140 -5.26 -23.67 -4.17
C ALA A 140 -4.88 -23.60 -5.66
N HIS A 141 -4.59 -22.41 -6.19
CA HIS A 141 -4.22 -22.19 -7.59
C HIS A 141 -2.69 -22.09 -7.80
N LEU A 142 -1.92 -22.14 -6.72
CA LEU A 142 -0.47 -21.98 -6.77
C LEU A 142 0.25 -23.32 -6.87
N PRO A 143 1.44 -23.36 -7.52
CA PRO A 143 2.29 -24.54 -7.50
C PRO A 143 2.72 -24.91 -6.07
N ALA A 144 2.91 -26.19 -5.81
CA ALA A 144 3.31 -26.69 -4.48
C ALA A 144 4.66 -26.13 -3.93
N ARG A 145 5.40 -25.36 -4.74
CA ARG A 145 6.70 -24.75 -4.41
C ARG A 145 6.70 -23.24 -4.55
N GLN A 146 5.56 -22.58 -4.34
CA GLN A 146 5.53 -21.12 -4.32
C GLN A 146 6.27 -20.56 -3.09
N GLY A 147 6.62 -19.26 -3.19
CA GLY A 147 7.09 -18.48 -2.06
C GLY A 147 6.00 -18.25 -1.00
N PRO A 148 6.25 -17.41 0.01
CA PRO A 148 5.26 -17.09 1.03
C PRO A 148 4.02 -16.41 0.44
N ILE A 149 2.85 -16.65 1.04
CA ILE A 149 1.61 -15.92 0.72
C ILE A 149 1.43 -14.83 1.77
N GLY A 150 1.17 -13.62 1.33
CA GLY A 150 0.93 -12.48 2.20
C GLY A 150 -0.37 -11.76 1.92
N LEU A 151 -0.71 -10.85 2.83
CA LEU A 151 -1.79 -9.90 2.65
C LEU A 151 -1.19 -8.50 2.44
N LEU A 152 -1.63 -7.81 1.40
CA LEU A 152 -1.24 -6.43 1.10
C LEU A 152 -2.50 -5.58 1.08
N GLY A 153 -2.55 -4.53 1.90
CA GLY A 153 -3.78 -3.77 2.03
C GLY A 153 -3.59 -2.30 2.37
N PHE A 154 -4.72 -1.59 2.45
CA PHE A 154 -4.78 -0.14 2.50
C PHE A 154 -5.66 0.33 3.64
N SER A 155 -5.23 1.38 4.37
CA SER A 155 -6.07 2.07 5.37
C SER A 155 -6.77 1.10 6.34
N GLN A 156 -8.08 0.87 6.23
CA GLN A 156 -8.88 -0.06 7.04
C GLN A 156 -8.26 -1.47 7.15
N ALA A 157 -7.48 -1.86 6.17
CA ALA A 157 -6.75 -3.13 6.21
C ALA A 157 -5.77 -3.25 7.39
N GLY A 158 -5.45 -2.14 8.07
CA GLY A 158 -4.67 -2.12 9.31
C GLY A 158 -5.26 -2.96 10.44
N TRP A 159 -6.58 -3.17 10.46
CA TRP A 159 -7.26 -4.10 11.37
C TRP A 159 -7.62 -5.42 10.70
N VAL A 160 -8.07 -5.35 9.45
CA VAL A 160 -8.54 -6.52 8.69
C VAL A 160 -7.41 -7.55 8.49
N ILE A 161 -6.22 -7.11 8.11
CA ILE A 161 -5.09 -8.00 7.82
C ILE A 161 -4.60 -8.74 9.08
N PRO A 162 -4.35 -8.10 10.22
CA PRO A 162 -4.00 -8.83 11.44
C PRO A 162 -5.07 -9.84 11.87
N LEU A 163 -6.35 -9.49 11.80
CA LEU A 163 -7.46 -10.42 12.08
C LEU A 163 -7.45 -11.61 11.11
N ALA A 164 -7.26 -11.37 9.82
CA ALA A 164 -7.17 -12.42 8.81
C ALA A 164 -5.97 -13.34 9.02
N ALA A 165 -4.82 -12.79 9.39
CA ALA A 165 -3.61 -13.56 9.68
C ALA A 165 -3.77 -14.45 10.94
N ILE A 166 -4.51 -14.00 11.95
CA ILE A 166 -4.87 -14.81 13.11
C ILE A 166 -5.79 -15.98 12.70
N LYS A 167 -6.75 -15.73 11.80
CA LYS A 167 -7.68 -16.75 11.31
C LYS A 167 -7.04 -17.76 10.36
N ASN A 168 -5.96 -17.37 9.68
CA ASN A 168 -5.36 -18.18 8.62
C ASN A 168 -3.83 -18.27 8.73
N PRO A 169 -3.31 -19.38 9.25
CA PRO A 169 -1.86 -19.59 9.41
C PRO A 169 -1.10 -19.73 8.09
N THR A 170 -1.79 -19.80 6.94
CA THR A 170 -1.16 -19.76 5.61
C THR A 170 -0.60 -18.35 5.29
N VAL A 171 -1.11 -17.31 5.95
CA VAL A 171 -0.58 -15.96 5.81
C VAL A 171 0.83 -15.90 6.42
N GLY A 172 1.82 -15.63 5.58
CA GLY A 172 3.24 -15.61 5.96
C GLY A 172 3.83 -14.22 6.15
N PHE A 173 3.14 -13.15 5.71
CA PHE A 173 3.59 -11.76 5.88
C PHE A 173 2.44 -10.75 5.65
N MET A 174 2.68 -9.52 6.07
CA MET A 174 1.74 -8.40 5.93
C MET A 174 2.42 -7.17 5.32
N VAL A 175 1.73 -6.47 4.40
CA VAL A 175 2.15 -5.17 3.88
C VAL A 175 0.98 -4.20 3.98
N LEU A 176 1.17 -3.06 4.64
CA LEU A 176 0.14 -2.09 4.96
C LEU A 176 0.51 -0.70 4.41
N PHE A 177 -0.29 -0.20 3.48
CA PHE A 177 -0.22 1.19 3.02
C PHE A 177 -1.15 2.04 3.88
N SER A 178 -0.59 2.96 4.65
CA SER A 178 -1.31 3.84 5.57
C SER A 178 -2.26 3.10 6.54
N GLY A 179 -1.96 1.83 6.83
CA GLY A 179 -2.72 1.01 7.78
C GLY A 179 -2.44 1.45 9.22
N PRO A 180 -3.46 1.88 9.99
CA PRO A 180 -3.25 2.34 11.35
C PRO A 180 -2.86 1.21 12.30
N VAL A 181 -2.09 1.56 13.33
CA VAL A 181 -1.74 0.69 14.46
C VAL A 181 -2.26 1.31 15.76
N VAL A 182 -3.54 1.60 15.74
CA VAL A 182 -4.31 2.18 16.84
C VAL A 182 -5.66 1.48 16.89
N THR A 183 -6.51 1.83 17.87
CA THR A 183 -7.90 1.37 17.84
C THR A 183 -8.69 2.05 16.72
N ALA A 184 -9.78 1.42 16.27
CA ALA A 184 -10.68 2.03 15.30
C ALA A 184 -11.26 3.34 15.83
N ARG A 185 -11.52 3.42 17.14
CA ARG A 185 -12.01 4.61 17.83
C ARG A 185 -10.99 5.74 17.85
N GLU A 186 -9.73 5.46 18.17
CA GLU A 186 -8.65 6.45 18.12
C GLU A 186 -8.49 7.03 16.70
N GLN A 187 -8.58 6.21 15.65
CA GLN A 187 -8.54 6.72 14.29
C GLN A 187 -9.75 7.60 13.97
N LEU A 188 -10.97 7.23 14.32
CA LEU A 188 -12.15 8.07 14.07
C LEU A 188 -12.02 9.43 14.76
N ARG A 189 -11.59 9.46 16.02
CA ARG A 189 -11.32 10.71 16.74
C ARG A 189 -10.31 11.59 15.98
N PHE A 190 -9.24 10.97 15.46
CA PHE A 190 -8.27 11.69 14.65
C PHE A 190 -8.89 12.25 13.36
N GLN A 191 -9.66 11.45 12.62
CA GLN A 191 -10.33 11.88 11.39
C GLN A 191 -11.32 13.03 11.63
N PHE A 192 -12.04 13.01 12.76
CA PHE A 192 -12.92 14.12 13.13
C PHE A 192 -12.15 15.39 13.45
N PHE A 193 -11.04 15.27 14.14
CA PHE A 193 -10.21 16.42 14.46
C PHE A 193 -9.59 17.06 13.23
N THR A 194 -9.03 16.26 12.34
CA THR A 194 -8.45 16.75 11.09
C THR A 194 -9.51 17.28 10.12
N ASN A 195 -10.73 16.75 10.19
CA ASN A 195 -11.90 17.12 9.40
C ASN A 195 -11.58 17.26 7.89
N GLY A 196 -10.70 16.41 7.37
CA GLY A 196 -10.26 16.44 5.96
C GLY A 196 -9.41 17.65 5.57
N ASN A 197 -8.96 18.46 6.54
CA ASN A 197 -8.13 19.62 6.28
C ASN A 197 -6.74 19.22 5.80
N ARG A 198 -6.49 19.37 4.49
CA ARG A 198 -5.19 19.02 3.88
C ARG A 198 -4.01 19.84 4.40
N ARG A 199 -4.28 20.98 5.03
CA ARG A 199 -3.28 21.88 5.65
C ARG A 199 -3.22 21.70 7.16
N PHE A 200 -3.77 20.62 7.71
CA PHE A 200 -3.86 20.39 9.14
C PHE A 200 -2.51 20.54 9.83
N TRP A 201 -1.48 19.91 9.31
CA TRP A 201 -0.13 19.92 9.87
C TRP A 201 0.63 21.26 9.75
N GLU A 202 0.08 22.23 8.99
CA GLU A 202 0.64 23.59 8.97
C GLU A 202 0.22 24.40 10.20
N THR A 203 -0.87 24.02 10.86
CA THR A 203 -1.50 24.80 11.94
C THR A 203 -1.65 24.00 13.25
N HIS A 204 -1.43 22.71 13.24
CA HIS A 204 -1.56 21.84 14.39
C HIS A 204 -0.31 21.01 14.62
N THR A 205 -0.06 20.69 15.88
CA THR A 205 1.05 19.87 16.35
C THR A 205 0.60 18.45 16.64
N GLU A 206 1.56 17.53 16.66
CA GLU A 206 1.32 16.16 17.10
C GLU A 206 0.80 16.08 18.54
N ALA A 207 1.27 16.98 19.42
CA ALA A 207 0.81 17.03 20.82
C ALA A 207 -0.67 17.38 20.92
N GLU A 208 -1.14 18.36 20.15
CA GLU A 208 -2.56 18.74 20.08
C GLU A 208 -3.41 17.60 19.53
N ALA A 209 -2.94 16.92 18.48
CA ALA A 209 -3.65 15.77 17.94
C ALA A 209 -3.81 14.66 18.99
N ARG A 210 -2.76 14.32 19.72
CA ARG A 210 -2.79 13.31 20.79
C ARG A 210 -3.68 13.69 21.94
N GLU A 211 -3.67 14.96 22.34
CA GLU A 211 -4.55 15.47 23.39
C GLU A 211 -6.01 15.31 22.98
N HIS A 212 -6.32 15.66 21.73
CA HIS A 212 -7.66 15.48 21.19
C HIS A 212 -8.08 14.00 21.16
N LEU A 213 -7.20 13.10 20.70
CA LEU A 213 -7.48 11.66 20.69
C LEU A 213 -7.80 11.10 22.09
N ARG A 214 -7.17 11.63 23.13
CA ARG A 214 -7.41 11.18 24.51
C ARG A 214 -8.73 11.67 25.09
N HIS A 215 -9.16 12.88 24.72
CA HIS A 215 -10.26 13.59 25.40
C HIS A 215 -11.50 13.81 24.54
N ASP A 216 -11.44 13.55 23.22
CA ASP A 216 -12.64 13.68 22.38
C ASP A 216 -13.70 12.67 22.80
N PRO A 217 -14.94 13.14 23.12
CA PRO A 217 -16.01 12.24 23.50
C PRO A 217 -16.39 11.32 22.33
N ASP A 218 -16.68 10.07 22.67
CA ASP A 218 -17.14 9.10 21.69
C ASP A 218 -18.51 9.47 21.12
N ARG A 219 -18.54 9.70 19.82
CA ARG A 219 -19.75 10.08 19.08
C ARG A 219 -20.51 8.88 18.56
N TYR A 220 -19.88 7.73 18.54
CA TYR A 220 -20.43 6.50 17.96
C TYR A 220 -20.34 5.33 18.93
N GLN A 221 -21.40 4.53 18.91
CA GLN A 221 -21.42 3.27 19.63
C GLN A 221 -21.14 2.13 18.66
N PHE A 222 -19.98 1.49 18.81
CA PHE A 222 -19.60 0.28 18.09
C PHE A 222 -18.61 -0.50 18.95
N ALA A 223 -18.48 -1.80 18.68
CA ALA A 223 -17.45 -2.63 19.30
C ALA A 223 -16.10 -2.30 18.66
N ASP A 224 -15.14 -1.86 19.47
CA ASP A 224 -13.84 -1.40 19.02
C ASP A 224 -12.89 -2.55 18.68
N THR A 225 -11.95 -2.30 17.80
CA THR A 225 -10.86 -3.23 17.45
C THR A 225 -9.52 -2.53 17.66
N ASP A 226 -8.64 -3.16 18.43
CA ASP A 226 -7.29 -2.67 18.69
C ASP A 226 -6.26 -3.45 17.88
N ALA A 227 -5.66 -2.79 16.87
CA ALA A 227 -4.63 -3.39 16.05
C ALA A 227 -3.39 -3.82 16.85
N ARG A 228 -3.05 -3.11 17.94
CA ARG A 228 -1.89 -3.42 18.81
C ARG A 228 -2.03 -4.79 19.43
N SER A 229 -3.20 -5.09 20.00
CA SER A 229 -3.49 -6.38 20.64
C SER A 229 -3.41 -7.52 19.63
N LEU A 230 -3.93 -7.32 18.42
CA LEU A 230 -3.86 -8.31 17.36
C LEU A 230 -2.41 -8.59 16.93
N LEU A 231 -1.65 -7.54 16.67
CA LEU A 231 -0.24 -7.63 16.26
C LEU A 231 0.64 -8.24 17.34
N ALA A 232 0.34 -8.03 18.62
CA ALA A 232 1.06 -8.64 19.73
C ALA A 232 0.97 -10.19 19.72
N THR A 233 -0.07 -10.77 19.12
CA THR A 233 -0.22 -12.23 19.03
C THR A 233 0.50 -12.86 17.83
N LEU A 234 0.79 -12.08 16.79
CA LEU A 234 1.38 -12.56 15.54
C LEU A 234 2.91 -12.63 15.62
N ALA A 235 3.49 -13.58 14.87
CA ALA A 235 4.94 -13.76 14.73
C ALA A 235 5.41 -13.63 13.27
N ILE A 236 4.52 -13.29 12.35
CA ILE A 236 4.84 -13.12 10.93
C ILE A 236 5.40 -11.71 10.67
N PRO A 237 6.32 -11.53 9.69
CA PRO A 237 6.85 -10.22 9.36
C PRO A 237 5.78 -9.28 8.79
N GLY A 238 5.92 -8.00 9.10
CA GLY A 238 5.04 -6.94 8.60
C GLY A 238 5.80 -5.69 8.21
N LEU A 239 5.37 -5.05 7.11
CA LEU A 239 5.87 -3.75 6.64
C LEU A 239 4.74 -2.75 6.58
N TRP A 240 4.93 -1.58 7.19
CA TRP A 240 4.04 -0.43 7.08
C TRP A 240 4.67 0.69 6.25
N LEU A 241 3.89 1.31 5.39
CA LEU A 241 4.31 2.39 4.48
C LEU A 241 3.43 3.59 4.78
N PHE A 242 3.97 4.57 5.48
CA PHE A 242 3.23 5.72 6.01
C PHE A 242 3.54 7.01 5.26
N GLY A 243 2.53 7.87 5.10
CA GLY A 243 2.70 9.24 4.65
C GLY A 243 2.83 10.21 5.83
N GLY A 244 3.85 11.09 5.80
CA GLY A 244 4.09 12.05 6.88
C GLY A 244 3.07 13.18 6.98
N GLN A 245 2.27 13.39 5.91
CA GLN A 245 1.19 14.37 5.83
C GLN A 245 -0.20 13.72 5.93
N ASP A 246 -0.27 12.50 6.45
CA ASP A 246 -1.53 11.79 6.62
C ASP A 246 -2.45 12.55 7.60
N ILE A 247 -3.69 12.74 7.18
CA ILE A 247 -4.76 13.37 7.96
C ILE A 247 -5.94 12.41 8.22
N GLN A 248 -5.79 11.13 7.87
CA GLN A 248 -6.80 10.10 8.11
C GLN A 248 -6.36 9.08 9.14
N ALA A 249 -5.05 8.82 9.26
CA ALA A 249 -4.48 7.93 10.26
C ALA A 249 -3.44 8.66 11.13
N PRO A 250 -3.41 8.45 12.46
CA PRO A 250 -2.42 9.03 13.36
C PRO A 250 -1.08 8.28 13.20
N VAL A 251 -0.31 8.67 12.17
CA VAL A 251 0.89 7.95 11.71
C VAL A 251 1.97 7.88 12.79
N ARG A 252 2.29 9.01 13.45
CA ARG A 252 3.36 9.02 14.46
C ARG A 252 3.03 8.13 15.64
N LEU A 253 1.78 8.13 16.08
CA LEU A 253 1.31 7.24 17.15
C LEU A 253 1.38 5.76 16.70
N SER A 254 1.00 5.47 15.45
CA SER A 254 1.12 4.13 14.87
C SER A 254 2.57 3.65 14.81
N MET A 255 3.52 4.53 14.44
CA MET A 255 4.96 4.21 14.42
C MET A 255 5.48 3.89 15.82
N GLU A 256 5.10 4.65 16.84
CA GLU A 256 5.49 4.37 18.24
C GLU A 256 4.96 3.04 18.76
N HIS A 257 3.74 2.68 18.36
CA HIS A 257 3.20 1.36 18.69
C HIS A 257 3.97 0.23 17.98
N LEU A 258 4.36 0.44 16.72
CA LEU A 258 5.23 -0.50 16.01
C LEU A 258 6.60 -0.61 16.67
N ASP A 259 7.20 0.49 17.11
CA ASP A 259 8.47 0.48 17.82
C ASP A 259 8.37 -0.28 19.16
N THR A 260 7.26 -0.10 19.88
CA THR A 260 6.97 -0.86 21.10
C THR A 260 6.86 -2.36 20.82
N LEU A 261 6.13 -2.76 19.78
CA LEU A 261 6.00 -4.15 19.38
C LEU A 261 7.34 -4.73 18.92
N LYS A 262 8.14 -3.96 18.19
CA LYS A 262 9.48 -4.34 17.75
C LYS A 262 10.43 -4.55 18.94
N ALA A 263 10.37 -3.70 19.96
CA ALA A 263 11.12 -3.88 21.20
C ALA A 263 10.72 -5.16 21.95
N GLN A 264 9.51 -5.65 21.75
CA GLN A 264 9.00 -6.95 22.24
C GLN A 264 9.38 -8.13 21.33
N GLY A 265 10.24 -7.93 20.33
CA GLY A 265 10.71 -8.97 19.42
C GLY A 265 9.81 -9.24 18.23
N LYS A 266 8.81 -8.41 17.94
CA LYS A 266 7.96 -8.58 16.75
C LYS A 266 8.71 -8.17 15.49
N PRO A 267 8.58 -8.93 14.38
CA PRO A 267 9.33 -8.69 13.14
C PRO A 267 8.65 -7.62 12.27
N TYR A 268 8.37 -6.47 12.86
CA TYR A 268 7.69 -5.36 12.20
C TYR A 268 8.65 -4.27 11.78
N GLN A 269 8.40 -3.70 10.61
CA GLN A 269 9.15 -2.60 10.01
C GLN A 269 8.19 -1.55 9.50
N TYR A 270 8.66 -0.31 9.41
CA TYR A 270 7.93 0.73 8.71
C TYR A 270 8.87 1.64 7.92
N GLN A 271 8.32 2.31 6.92
CA GLN A 271 8.97 3.37 6.18
C GLN A 271 8.04 4.58 6.14
N LEU A 272 8.58 5.75 6.48
CA LEU A 272 7.87 7.02 6.40
C LEU A 272 8.26 7.75 5.12
N PHE A 273 7.26 8.26 4.41
CA PHE A 273 7.39 9.13 3.25
C PHE A 273 6.92 10.54 3.65
N PRO A 274 7.82 11.45 4.03
CA PRO A 274 7.46 12.68 4.73
C PRO A 274 6.52 13.61 3.97
N ALA A 275 6.59 13.60 2.63
CA ALA A 275 5.79 14.48 1.76
C ALA A 275 4.46 13.86 1.34
N LEU A 276 4.21 12.58 1.60
CA LEU A 276 2.98 11.90 1.18
C LEU A 276 1.89 12.01 2.25
N GLY A 277 0.63 12.05 1.79
CA GLY A 277 -0.56 11.93 2.62
C GLY A 277 -1.00 10.47 2.81
N HIS A 278 -2.31 10.28 3.00
CA HIS A 278 -2.90 8.96 3.23
C HIS A 278 -2.75 7.98 2.05
N ASP A 279 -2.86 8.48 0.82
CA ASP A 279 -2.83 7.65 -0.40
C ASP A 279 -1.41 7.25 -0.81
N THR A 280 -0.67 6.59 0.08
CA THR A 280 0.73 6.21 -0.17
C THR A 280 0.88 5.22 -1.33
N ALA A 281 -0.12 4.38 -1.62
CA ALA A 281 -0.07 3.40 -2.70
C ALA A 281 -0.44 3.96 -4.09
N SER A 282 -1.25 5.02 -4.14
CA SER A 282 -1.72 5.68 -5.36
C SER A 282 -1.10 7.05 -5.59
N ALA A 283 -0.18 7.47 -4.72
CA ALA A 283 0.54 8.73 -4.83
C ALA A 283 1.26 8.84 -6.18
N GLN A 284 1.55 10.06 -6.61
CA GLN A 284 2.32 10.33 -7.83
C GLN A 284 3.73 9.69 -7.78
N SER A 285 4.27 9.45 -6.60
CA SER A 285 5.48 8.69 -6.38
C SER A 285 5.20 7.19 -6.38
N ASN A 286 5.92 6.46 -7.21
CA ASN A 286 5.91 4.99 -7.19
C ASN A 286 6.72 4.39 -6.03
N GLU A 287 7.41 5.21 -5.27
CA GLU A 287 8.41 4.79 -4.28
C GLU A 287 7.84 3.86 -3.20
N PRO A 288 6.67 4.12 -2.58
CA PRO A 288 6.13 3.22 -1.57
C PRO A 288 5.82 1.82 -2.12
N VAL A 289 5.25 1.74 -3.32
CA VAL A 289 4.93 0.44 -3.95
C VAL A 289 6.20 -0.32 -4.32
N GLU A 290 7.23 0.37 -4.82
CA GLU A 290 8.53 -0.25 -5.08
C GLU A 290 9.24 -0.69 -3.78
N ALA A 291 9.08 0.05 -2.68
CA ALA A 291 9.59 -0.37 -1.37
C ALA A 291 8.91 -1.66 -0.88
N ALA A 292 7.58 -1.75 -1.02
CA ALA A 292 6.82 -2.96 -0.72
C ALA A 292 7.31 -4.16 -1.54
N ILE A 293 7.45 -3.99 -2.84
CA ILE A 293 7.90 -5.05 -3.75
C ILE A 293 9.30 -5.53 -3.38
N ARG A 294 10.26 -4.62 -3.21
CA ARG A 294 11.64 -4.99 -2.79
C ARG A 294 11.66 -5.73 -1.46
N TRP A 295 10.82 -5.32 -0.51
CA TRP A 295 10.74 -5.97 0.79
C TRP A 295 10.19 -7.41 0.66
N ILE A 296 9.14 -7.61 -0.16
CA ILE A 296 8.60 -8.95 -0.44
C ILE A 296 9.63 -9.82 -1.17
N GLU A 297 10.32 -9.29 -2.17
CA GLU A 297 11.36 -10.01 -2.93
C GLU A 297 12.55 -10.45 -2.06
N ALA A 298 12.86 -9.66 -1.01
CA ALA A 298 13.95 -9.95 -0.07
C ALA A 298 13.58 -11.00 1.00
N MET A 299 12.32 -11.45 1.08
CA MET A 299 11.93 -12.45 2.07
C MET A 299 12.60 -13.79 1.85
N PRO A 300 12.96 -14.50 2.93
CA PRO A 300 13.48 -15.85 2.82
C PRO A 300 12.45 -16.75 2.13
N ARG A 301 12.82 -17.34 1.01
CA ARG A 301 11.99 -18.40 0.40
C ARG A 301 11.87 -19.55 1.40
N LEU A 302 10.67 -20.05 1.61
CA LEU A 302 10.43 -21.19 2.49
C LEU A 302 11.36 -22.34 2.10
N LYS A 303 12.32 -22.68 2.99
CA LYS A 303 13.14 -23.87 2.80
C LYS A 303 12.22 -25.09 2.84
N LYS A 304 12.41 -26.03 1.91
CA LYS A 304 11.74 -27.33 1.97
C LYS A 304 11.85 -27.88 3.40
N ARG A 305 10.72 -28.14 4.05
CA ARG A 305 10.73 -29.16 5.11
C ARG A 305 11.14 -30.47 4.44
N LYS A 306 12.30 -30.97 4.84
CA LYS A 306 12.76 -32.30 4.48
C LYS A 306 11.84 -33.35 5.07
#